data_71675be1b86de9c7717886022a1393ee
#
_entry.id   71675be1b86de9c7717886022a1393ee
#
_cell.length_a   1.000
_cell.length_b   1.000
_cell.length_c   1.000
_cell.angle_alpha   90.00
_cell.angle_beta   90.00
_cell.angle_gamma   90.00
#
_symmetry.space_group_name_H-M   'P 1'
#
loop_
_entity.id
_entity.type
_entity.pdbx_description
1 polymer ?
#
loop_
_entity_poly.entity_id
_entity_poly.type
_entity_poly.pdbx_seq_one_letter_code
_entity_poly.pdbx_strand_id
1 'polypeptide(L)'
;MAKNYVSDGNTVTMTAPAGGVVSGTPVKIGALVVIPLVTAAAGEKFTGRTRGVWLLPAATGLTAGALVKWDAATGKLVADSAKDADDFGKLITDESGGYAEALLTQ
;
A
#
# COMPACT_ATOMS: atom_id res chain seq x y z
N MET A 1 -19.69 20.39 16.51
CA MET A 1 -18.42 19.78 16.03
C MET A 1 -17.90 18.80 17.09
N ALA A 2 -17.53 17.62 16.65
CA ALA A 2 -16.96 16.64 17.56
C ALA A 2 -15.52 17.06 17.95
N LYS A 3 -15.23 17.04 19.24
CA LYS A 3 -13.90 17.41 19.73
C LYS A 3 -12.85 16.30 19.53
N ASN A 4 -13.29 15.09 19.24
CA ASN A 4 -12.44 13.92 19.07
C ASN A 4 -12.09 13.61 17.62
N TYR A 5 -12.45 14.47 16.68
CA TYR A 5 -12.05 14.33 15.29
C TYR A 5 -10.57 14.66 15.17
N VAL A 6 -9.78 13.75 14.59
CA VAL A 6 -8.32 13.92 14.44
C VAL A 6 -7.93 14.24 13.01
N SER A 7 -8.41 13.45 12.05
CA SER A 7 -8.08 13.65 10.63
C SER A 7 -9.00 12.82 9.76
N ASP A 8 -8.93 13.05 8.44
CA ASP A 8 -9.70 12.25 7.47
C ASP A 8 -9.24 10.80 7.38
N GLY A 9 -8.06 10.48 7.90
CA GLY A 9 -7.50 9.14 7.79
C GLY A 9 -6.87 8.83 6.45
N ASN A 10 -6.88 9.75 5.50
CA ASN A 10 -6.23 9.55 4.20
C ASN A 10 -4.70 9.62 4.33
N THR A 11 -4.23 10.39 5.28
CA THR A 11 -2.82 10.53 5.62
C THR A 11 -2.68 10.33 7.13
N VAL A 12 -1.78 9.46 7.54
CA VAL A 12 -1.58 9.16 8.95
C VAL A 12 -0.09 9.24 9.30
N THR A 13 0.18 9.52 10.57
CA THR A 13 1.55 9.49 11.11
C THR A 13 1.67 8.28 12.01
N MET A 14 2.65 7.43 11.72
CA MET A 14 2.87 6.18 12.45
C MET A 14 4.35 6.01 12.73
N THR A 15 4.67 5.04 13.59
CA THR A 15 6.04 4.66 13.89
C THR A 15 6.46 3.54 12.95
N ALA A 16 7.62 3.69 12.33
CA ALA A 16 8.12 2.68 11.40
C ALA A 16 8.41 1.36 12.13
N PRO A 17 7.98 0.23 11.54
CA PRO A 17 8.21 -1.09 12.14
C PRO A 17 9.67 -1.52 12.03
N ALA A 18 9.98 -2.68 12.59
CA ALA A 18 11.31 -3.29 12.45
C ALA A 18 11.65 -3.40 10.96
N GLY A 19 12.86 -2.98 10.58
CA GLY A 19 13.28 -2.92 9.19
C GLY A 19 13.02 -1.57 8.52
N GLY A 20 12.26 -0.67 9.15
CA GLY A 20 11.98 0.65 8.60
C GLY A 20 10.96 0.64 7.47
N VAL A 21 10.79 1.80 6.85
CA VAL A 21 9.89 1.97 5.69
C VAL A 21 10.62 2.69 4.57
N VAL A 22 10.18 2.45 3.33
CA VAL A 22 10.75 3.09 2.15
C VAL A 22 9.65 3.87 1.44
N SER A 23 9.94 5.11 1.09
CA SER A 23 9.01 5.98 0.39
C SER A 23 8.43 5.30 -0.84
N GLY A 24 7.12 5.31 -0.98
CA GLY A 24 6.41 4.75 -2.13
C GLY A 24 6.21 3.24 -2.12
N THR A 25 6.77 2.52 -1.14
CA THR A 25 6.63 1.06 -1.05
C THR A 25 5.59 0.71 0.02
N PRO A 26 4.49 0.04 -0.35
CA PRO A 26 3.48 -0.35 0.63
C PRO A 26 4.06 -1.13 1.80
N VAL A 27 3.60 -0.84 2.99
CA VAL A 27 3.98 -1.55 4.21
C VAL A 27 2.73 -1.87 5.02
N LYS A 28 2.70 -3.05 5.61
CA LYS A 28 1.60 -3.45 6.49
C LYS A 28 2.02 -3.25 7.93
N ILE A 29 1.22 -2.52 8.69
CA ILE A 29 1.42 -2.31 10.12
C ILE A 29 0.16 -2.81 10.83
N GLY A 30 0.27 -3.94 11.51
CA GLY A 30 -0.92 -4.64 12.00
C GLY A 30 -1.76 -5.10 10.81
N ALA A 31 -3.00 -4.64 10.71
CA ALA A 31 -3.88 -4.93 9.58
C ALA A 31 -3.97 -3.76 8.58
N LEU A 32 -3.24 -2.67 8.84
CA LEU A 32 -3.31 -1.45 8.04
C LEU A 32 -2.21 -1.43 6.99
N VAL A 33 -2.57 -1.23 5.73
CA VAL A 33 -1.62 -1.03 4.65
C VAL A 33 -1.43 0.46 4.43
N VAL A 34 -0.18 0.91 4.46
CA VAL A 34 0.17 2.33 4.36
C VAL A 34 1.25 2.47 3.29
N ILE A 35 1.18 3.55 2.51
CA ILE A 35 2.24 3.89 1.56
C ILE A 35 3.00 5.08 2.13
N PRO A 36 4.24 4.87 2.63
CA PRO A 36 5.02 5.96 3.22
C PRO A 36 5.33 7.05 2.19
N LEU A 37 5.29 8.29 2.63
CA LEU A 37 5.68 9.44 1.81
C LEU A 37 7.16 9.76 1.97
N VAL A 38 7.80 9.21 3.00
CA VAL A 38 9.23 9.40 3.29
C VAL A 38 9.83 8.08 3.73
N THR A 39 11.13 7.95 3.55
CA THR A 39 11.87 6.78 4.07
C THR A 39 12.22 7.05 5.53
N ALA A 40 12.01 6.06 6.39
CA ALA A 40 12.29 6.17 7.81
C ALA A 40 12.89 4.87 8.34
N ALA A 41 13.81 5.00 9.29
CA ALA A 41 14.38 3.85 9.98
C ALA A 41 13.39 3.31 11.03
N ALA A 42 13.61 2.06 11.44
CA ALA A 42 12.78 1.44 12.49
C ALA A 42 12.72 2.32 13.73
N GLY A 43 11.52 2.49 14.26
CA GLY A 43 11.30 3.33 15.44
C GLY A 43 11.11 4.81 15.17
N GLU A 44 11.42 5.29 13.96
CA GLU A 44 11.17 6.68 13.60
C GLU A 44 9.73 6.87 13.16
N LYS A 45 9.22 8.07 13.34
CA LYS A 45 7.87 8.40 12.85
C LYS A 45 7.92 8.74 11.37
N PHE A 46 6.87 8.35 10.66
CA PHE A 46 6.73 8.68 9.25
C PHE A 46 5.27 9.01 8.93
N THR A 47 5.07 9.74 7.85
CA THR A 47 3.75 10.05 7.33
C THR A 47 3.48 9.14 6.14
N GLY A 48 2.32 8.53 6.11
CA GLY A 48 1.91 7.63 5.03
C GLY A 48 0.47 7.85 4.61
N ARG A 49 0.16 7.36 3.41
CA ARG A 49 -1.19 7.42 2.84
C ARG A 49 -1.88 6.09 3.02
N THR A 50 -3.16 6.14 3.35
CA THR A 50 -3.99 4.95 3.57
C THR A 50 -4.89 4.63 2.39
N ARG A 51 -4.92 5.46 1.37
CA ARG A 51 -5.73 5.27 0.16
C ARG A 51 -5.18 6.10 -0.99
N GLY A 52 -5.78 5.96 -2.15
CA GLY A 52 -5.39 6.68 -3.35
C GLY A 52 -4.98 5.74 -4.48
N VAL A 53 -4.59 6.32 -5.62
CA VAL A 53 -4.12 5.55 -6.78
C VAL A 53 -2.61 5.65 -6.84
N TRP A 54 -1.95 4.49 -6.97
CA TRP A 54 -0.49 4.39 -6.92
C TRP A 54 0.03 3.55 -8.07
N LEU A 55 1.13 3.99 -8.69
CA LEU A 55 1.84 3.21 -9.70
C LEU A 55 2.82 2.29 -8.98
N LEU A 56 2.61 1.00 -9.09
CA LEU A 56 3.38 0.00 -8.34
C LEU A 56 3.81 -1.15 -9.24
N PRO A 57 4.91 -1.84 -8.91
CA PRO A 57 5.26 -3.08 -9.58
C PRO A 57 4.11 -4.08 -9.48
N ALA A 58 3.84 -4.80 -10.56
CA ALA A 58 2.72 -5.71 -10.64
C ALA A 58 3.10 -6.99 -11.38
N ALA A 59 2.51 -8.10 -10.96
CA ALA A 59 2.72 -9.37 -11.63
C ALA A 59 2.12 -9.35 -13.05
N THR A 60 2.70 -10.14 -13.93
CA THR A 60 2.28 -10.22 -15.33
C THR A 60 0.85 -10.74 -15.44
N GLY A 61 0.08 -10.14 -16.32
CA GLY A 61 -1.26 -10.62 -16.67
C GLY A 61 -2.40 -10.04 -15.84
N LEU A 62 -2.12 -9.15 -14.90
CA LEU A 62 -3.17 -8.49 -14.13
C LEU A 62 -3.91 -7.48 -15.01
N THR A 63 -5.22 -7.38 -14.84
CA THR A 63 -6.08 -6.53 -15.66
C THR A 63 -6.81 -5.48 -14.84
N ALA A 64 -7.18 -4.38 -15.46
CA ALA A 64 -7.95 -3.31 -14.83
C ALA A 64 -9.22 -3.86 -14.18
N GLY A 65 -9.55 -3.36 -12.99
CA GLY A 65 -10.71 -3.81 -12.23
C GLY A 65 -10.50 -5.05 -11.39
N ALA A 66 -9.37 -5.74 -11.54
CA ALA A 66 -9.08 -6.95 -10.76
C ALA A 66 -8.76 -6.60 -9.30
N LEU A 67 -9.20 -7.46 -8.38
CA LEU A 67 -8.76 -7.38 -6.99
C LEU A 67 -7.31 -7.81 -6.91
N VAL A 68 -6.52 -7.06 -6.15
CA VAL A 68 -5.09 -7.35 -6.00
C VAL A 68 -4.66 -7.27 -4.56
N LYS A 69 -3.55 -7.94 -4.27
CA LYS A 69 -2.88 -7.93 -2.98
C LYS A 69 -1.45 -7.46 -3.16
N TRP A 70 -0.85 -6.96 -2.11
CA TRP A 70 0.55 -6.60 -2.10
C TRP A 70 1.38 -7.74 -1.51
N ASP A 71 2.32 -8.26 -2.29
CA ASP A 71 3.24 -9.30 -1.84
C ASP A 71 4.56 -8.64 -1.44
N ALA A 72 4.77 -8.51 -0.13
CA ALA A 72 5.96 -7.88 0.41
C ALA A 72 7.24 -8.67 0.09
N ALA A 73 7.13 -10.00 -0.05
CA ALA A 73 8.30 -10.84 -0.33
C ALA A 73 8.87 -10.58 -1.72
N THR A 74 8.01 -10.34 -2.72
CA THR A 74 8.45 -10.05 -4.09
C THR A 74 8.42 -8.56 -4.42
N GLY A 75 7.76 -7.74 -3.59
CA GLY A 75 7.61 -6.31 -3.84
C GLY A 75 6.72 -6.00 -5.03
N LYS A 76 5.64 -6.75 -5.21
CA LYS A 76 4.73 -6.63 -6.35
C LYS A 76 3.28 -6.79 -5.94
N LEU A 77 2.39 -6.18 -6.73
CA LEU A 77 0.97 -6.51 -6.68
C LEU A 77 0.76 -7.89 -7.31
N VAL A 78 -0.05 -8.70 -6.68
CA VAL A 78 -0.35 -10.06 -7.13
C VAL A 78 -1.86 -10.29 -7.13
N ALA A 79 -2.29 -11.39 -7.75
CA ALA A 79 -3.70 -11.73 -7.81
C ALA A 79 -4.28 -11.96 -6.41
N ASP A 80 -5.57 -11.70 -6.26
CA ASP A 80 -6.28 -11.85 -4.99
C ASP A 80 -6.22 -13.28 -4.43
N SER A 81 -5.97 -14.25 -5.25
CA SER A 81 -5.82 -15.66 -4.84
C SER A 81 -4.50 -15.96 -4.13
N ALA A 82 -3.53 -15.05 -4.13
CA ALA A 82 -2.26 -15.26 -3.46
C ALA A 82 -2.46 -15.37 -1.94
N LYS A 83 -1.77 -16.34 -1.30
CA LYS A 83 -2.02 -16.67 0.10
C LYS A 83 -1.27 -15.80 1.10
N ASP A 84 -0.03 -15.46 0.80
CA ASP A 84 0.84 -14.76 1.76
C ASP A 84 1.00 -13.28 1.41
N ALA A 85 -0.03 -12.70 0.82
CA ALA A 85 -0.04 -11.31 0.43
C ALA A 85 -1.10 -10.53 1.20
N ASP A 86 -0.91 -9.22 1.30
CA ASP A 86 -1.80 -8.33 2.03
C ASP A 86 -2.84 -7.73 1.09
N ASP A 87 -4.08 -7.61 1.56
CA ASP A 87 -5.13 -6.97 0.79
C ASP A 87 -4.71 -5.56 0.42
N PHE A 88 -4.90 -5.17 -0.83
CA PHE A 88 -4.55 -3.83 -1.30
C PHE A 88 -5.77 -3.09 -1.84
N GLY A 89 -6.37 -3.61 -2.87
CA GLY A 89 -7.52 -2.97 -3.52
C GLY A 89 -7.74 -3.50 -4.92
N LYS A 90 -7.92 -2.58 -5.88
CA LYS A 90 -8.24 -2.95 -7.26
C LYS A 90 -7.33 -2.22 -8.24
N LEU A 91 -7.06 -2.84 -9.38
CA LEU A 91 -6.30 -2.19 -10.45
C LEU A 91 -7.17 -1.18 -11.19
N ILE A 92 -6.53 -0.08 -11.56
CA ILE A 92 -7.13 0.95 -12.42
C ILE A 92 -6.73 0.72 -13.88
N THR A 93 -5.51 0.21 -14.09
CA THR A 93 -5.00 -0.07 -15.44
C THR A 93 -4.57 -1.53 -15.54
N ASP A 94 -4.47 -2.05 -16.77
CA ASP A 94 -3.85 -3.34 -17.00
C ASP A 94 -2.36 -3.25 -16.66
N GLU A 95 -1.78 -4.37 -16.24
CA GLU A 95 -0.33 -4.44 -16.05
C GLU A 95 0.36 -4.23 -17.41
N SER A 96 1.39 -3.42 -17.41
CA SER A 96 2.20 -3.16 -18.59
C SER A 96 3.65 -2.89 -18.16
N GLY A 97 4.57 -3.65 -18.76
CA GLY A 97 5.98 -3.51 -18.43
C GLY A 97 6.35 -3.83 -16.99
N GLY A 98 5.51 -4.59 -16.29
CA GLY A 98 5.75 -4.95 -14.90
C GLY A 98 5.17 -3.97 -13.89
N TYR A 99 4.36 -3.00 -14.32
CA TYR A 99 3.75 -1.98 -13.46
C TYR A 99 2.27 -1.84 -13.75
N ALA A 100 1.52 -1.37 -12.77
CA ALA A 100 0.11 -1.02 -12.93
C ALA A 100 -0.27 0.06 -11.91
N GLU A 101 -1.30 0.83 -12.25
CA GLU A 101 -1.90 1.77 -11.30
C GLU A 101 -2.96 1.01 -10.49
N ALA A 102 -2.89 1.14 -9.19
CA ALA A 102 -3.79 0.44 -8.28
C ALA A 102 -4.40 1.42 -7.28
N LEU A 103 -5.68 1.21 -7.00
CA LEU A 103 -6.40 1.95 -5.99
C LEU A 103 -6.26 1.22 -4.66
N LEU A 104 -5.64 1.90 -3.69
CA LEU A 104 -5.56 1.38 -2.32
C LEU A 104 -6.88 1.68 -1.62
N THR A 105 -7.57 0.62 -1.21
CA THR A 105 -8.81 0.72 -0.42
C THR A 105 -8.75 -0.26 0.74
N GLN A 106 -9.18 0.18 1.90
CA GLN A 106 -9.18 -0.62 3.12
C GLN A 106 -10.54 -0.64 3.79
#